data_bae077deb6521883f1dd913d3babd65c
#
_entry.id   bae077deb6521883f1dd913d3babd65c
#
_cell.length_a   1.000
_cell.length_b   1.000
_cell.length_c   1.000
_cell.angle_alpha   90.00
_cell.angle_beta   90.00
_cell.angle_gamma   90.00
#
_symmetry.space_group_name_H-M   'P 1'
#
loop_
_entity.id
_entity.type
_entity.pdbx_description
1 polymer ?
#
loop_
_entity_poly.entity_id
_entity_poly.type
_entity_poly.pdbx_seq_one_letter_code
_entity_poly.pdbx_strand_id
1 'polypeptide(L)'
;FSRSRGLGDVYKRQTLATTVTPGPWHIERMIQSADAFSMNLAFAGKGNSSLSKALEEQVIAGASSLKLHEDWGTTPAAIDNCLNVADDHDIQVMIHTDTLNESGFVESTIKAINGRTIHAFHTEGAGGGHAPDIIKVCGEQYVIPSSTNPTRPYTVNTVEEHLDMLMVCHHLDKSIPEDVAFAESRIRKETIAAEDILH
;
A
#
# COMPACT_ATOMS: atom_id res chain seq x y z
N PHE A 1 0.03 17.02 20.12
CA PHE A 1 -0.75 16.27 19.11
C PHE A 1 -0.25 16.65 17.72
N SER A 2 0.31 15.74 16.98
CA SER A 2 0.85 16.04 15.66
C SER A 2 -0.27 16.50 14.73
N ARG A 3 -0.18 17.73 14.25
CA ARG A 3 -1.17 18.38 13.41
C ARG A 3 -1.34 17.77 12.00
N SER A 4 -0.54 16.82 11.66
CA SER A 4 -0.50 16.35 10.27
C SER A 4 -0.32 14.86 10.24
N ARG A 5 -1.30 14.13 10.68
CA ARG A 5 -1.19 12.68 10.59
C ARG A 5 -0.95 12.23 9.16
N GLY A 6 -1.68 12.76 8.21
CA GLY A 6 -1.44 12.44 6.81
C GLY A 6 -0.06 12.89 6.32
N LEU A 7 0.31 14.15 6.51
CA LEU A 7 1.63 14.66 6.15
C LEU A 7 2.73 14.08 7.04
N GLY A 8 2.44 13.89 8.33
CA GLY A 8 3.37 13.25 9.24
C GLY A 8 3.64 11.82 8.86
N ASP A 9 2.68 11.14 8.32
CA ASP A 9 2.81 9.76 7.87
C ASP A 9 3.65 9.67 6.61
N VAL A 10 3.43 10.54 5.66
CA VAL A 10 4.27 10.63 4.46
C VAL A 10 5.69 11.01 4.82
N TYR A 11 5.88 11.93 5.74
CA TYR A 11 7.19 12.46 6.10
C TYR A 11 7.96 11.59 7.09
N LYS A 12 7.27 10.97 8.05
CA LYS A 12 7.90 10.22 9.16
C LYS A 12 7.86 8.72 8.99
N ARG A 13 7.14 8.20 8.02
CA ARG A 13 7.00 6.77 7.86
C ARG A 13 8.32 6.06 7.61
N GLN A 14 9.29 6.76 7.06
CA GLN A 14 10.64 6.22 6.86
C GLN A 14 11.33 5.85 8.18
N THR A 15 10.96 6.53 9.25
CA THR A 15 11.55 6.29 10.56
C THR A 15 10.66 5.49 11.49
N LEU A 16 9.36 5.71 11.40
CA LEU A 16 8.37 5.09 12.28
C LEU A 16 7.43 4.13 11.54
N ALA A 17 7.40 4.21 10.23
CA ALA A 17 6.67 3.33 9.30
C ALA A 17 5.21 3.06 9.69
N THR A 18 4.58 3.91 10.46
CA THR A 18 3.29 3.59 11.01
C THR A 18 2.27 4.65 10.69
N THR A 19 1.51 4.33 9.71
CA THR A 19 0.28 5.02 9.42
C THR A 19 -0.92 4.15 9.75
N VAL A 20 -0.70 2.99 10.33
CA VAL A 20 -1.73 2.07 10.79
C VAL A 20 -1.62 1.85 12.28
N THR A 21 -2.68 1.36 12.85
CA THR A 21 -2.83 1.10 14.27
C THR A 21 -2.63 -0.40 14.51
N PRO A 22 -1.41 -0.86 14.83
CA PRO A 22 -1.12 -2.28 14.97
C PRO A 22 -1.56 -2.81 16.34
N GLY A 23 -2.33 -3.88 16.31
CA GLY A 23 -2.72 -4.62 17.50
C GLY A 23 -3.87 -3.99 18.30
N PRO A 24 -4.48 -4.79 19.17
CA PRO A 24 -5.71 -4.44 19.90
C PRO A 24 -5.60 -3.14 20.69
N TRP A 25 -4.52 -2.99 21.44
CA TRP A 25 -4.34 -1.80 22.31
C TRP A 25 -4.39 -0.49 21.51
N HIS A 26 -3.73 -0.44 20.36
CA HIS A 26 -3.72 0.78 19.54
C HIS A 26 -5.09 1.04 18.90
N ILE A 27 -5.78 -0.01 18.43
CA ILE A 27 -7.14 0.10 17.89
C ILE A 27 -8.07 0.71 18.93
N GLU A 28 -8.05 0.17 20.15
CA GLU A 28 -8.86 0.70 21.27
C GLU A 28 -8.54 2.17 21.58
N ARG A 29 -7.26 2.55 21.59
CA ARG A 29 -6.87 3.96 21.82
C ARG A 29 -7.34 4.87 20.70
N MET A 30 -7.31 4.41 19.46
CA MET A 30 -7.83 5.18 18.32
C MET A 30 -9.34 5.35 18.41
N ILE A 31 -10.08 4.29 18.74
CA ILE A 31 -11.53 4.36 18.97
C ILE A 31 -11.84 5.37 20.07
N GLN A 32 -11.17 5.29 21.21
CA GLN A 32 -11.35 6.25 22.31
C GLN A 32 -11.03 7.69 21.90
N SER A 33 -10.03 7.90 21.06
CA SER A 33 -9.70 9.24 20.56
C SER A 33 -10.76 9.82 19.63
N ALA A 34 -11.63 8.97 19.09
CA ALA A 34 -12.71 9.36 18.20
C ALA A 34 -13.94 9.93 18.93
N ASP A 35 -14.07 9.71 20.23
CA ASP A 35 -15.24 10.12 21.02
C ASP A 35 -15.52 11.64 20.98
N ALA A 36 -14.48 12.42 20.68
CA ALA A 36 -14.61 13.89 20.58
C ALA A 36 -15.20 14.37 19.25
N PHE A 37 -15.41 13.49 18.28
CA PHE A 37 -15.82 13.86 16.93
C PHE A 37 -17.26 13.38 16.65
N SER A 38 -18.10 14.30 16.21
CA SER A 38 -19.51 14.03 15.85
C SER A 38 -19.64 13.51 14.41
N MET A 39 -18.86 12.51 14.05
CA MET A 39 -18.89 11.86 12.73
C MET A 39 -18.58 10.37 12.85
N ASN A 40 -18.93 9.61 11.83
CA ASN A 40 -18.54 8.21 11.75
C ASN A 40 -17.07 8.11 11.42
N LEU A 41 -16.32 7.41 12.25
CA LEU A 41 -14.90 7.15 12.09
C LEU A 41 -14.62 5.66 12.12
N ALA A 42 -13.71 5.23 11.28
CA ALA A 42 -13.31 3.84 11.17
C ALA A 42 -11.78 3.75 11.14
N PHE A 43 -11.23 2.71 11.73
CA PHE A 43 -9.78 2.53 11.86
C PHE A 43 -9.34 1.23 11.23
N ALA A 44 -8.29 1.33 10.40
CA ALA A 44 -7.66 0.17 9.80
C ALA A 44 -6.61 -0.41 10.73
N GLY A 45 -6.64 -1.72 10.93
CA GLY A 45 -5.56 -2.47 11.53
C GLY A 45 -4.42 -2.71 10.55
N LYS A 46 -3.27 -3.15 11.03
CA LYS A 46 -2.13 -3.55 10.22
C LYS A 46 -2.41 -4.91 9.58
N GLY A 47 -2.49 -4.96 8.26
CA GLY A 47 -2.78 -6.18 7.49
C GLY A 47 -1.59 -7.12 7.31
N ASN A 48 -0.36 -6.61 7.41
CA ASN A 48 0.85 -7.40 7.24
C ASN A 48 1.10 -8.26 8.48
N SER A 49 0.77 -9.53 8.37
CA SER A 49 1.02 -10.53 9.41
C SER A 49 1.19 -11.91 8.78
N SER A 50 2.08 -12.70 9.35
CA SER A 50 2.25 -14.11 8.99
C SER A 50 1.27 -15.04 9.71
N LEU A 51 0.52 -14.52 10.71
CA LEU A 51 -0.44 -15.30 11.49
C LEU A 51 -1.82 -14.65 11.45
N SER A 52 -2.83 -15.40 11.07
CA SER A 52 -4.24 -14.95 11.04
C SER A 52 -4.70 -14.43 12.40
N LYS A 53 -4.33 -15.12 13.48
CA LYS A 53 -4.72 -14.73 14.85
C LYS A 53 -4.37 -13.28 15.19
N ALA A 54 -3.22 -12.77 14.75
CA ALA A 54 -2.83 -11.39 14.99
C ALA A 54 -3.70 -10.37 14.24
N LEU A 55 -4.29 -10.77 13.12
CA LEU A 55 -5.26 -9.96 12.37
C LEU A 55 -6.64 -10.03 13.02
N GLU A 56 -7.08 -11.23 13.38
CA GLU A 56 -8.36 -11.45 14.08
C GLU A 56 -8.46 -10.67 15.39
N GLU A 57 -7.37 -10.64 16.18
CA GLU A 57 -7.31 -9.85 17.41
C GLU A 57 -7.54 -8.36 17.17
N GLN A 58 -7.08 -7.81 16.04
CA GLN A 58 -7.33 -6.41 15.66
C GLN A 58 -8.78 -6.19 15.27
N VAL A 59 -9.37 -7.13 14.52
CA VAL A 59 -10.79 -7.07 14.14
C VAL A 59 -11.69 -7.13 15.38
N ILE A 60 -11.42 -8.06 16.29
CA ILE A 60 -12.15 -8.19 17.57
C ILE A 60 -12.04 -6.90 18.40
N ALA A 61 -10.90 -6.23 18.36
CA ALA A 61 -10.70 -4.95 19.05
C ALA A 61 -11.41 -3.76 18.37
N GLY A 62 -12.02 -3.95 17.20
CA GLY A 62 -12.82 -2.95 16.51
C GLY A 62 -12.17 -2.36 15.25
N ALA A 63 -11.15 -3.00 14.68
CA ALA A 63 -10.67 -2.62 13.36
C ALA A 63 -11.76 -2.88 12.33
N SER A 64 -12.09 -1.87 11.52
CA SER A 64 -13.10 -1.95 10.47
C SER A 64 -12.55 -2.44 9.13
N SER A 65 -11.24 -2.51 9.03
CA SER A 65 -10.51 -2.88 7.82
C SER A 65 -9.07 -3.23 8.15
N LEU A 66 -8.36 -3.80 7.19
CA LEU A 66 -6.93 -4.11 7.31
C LEU A 66 -6.15 -3.41 6.20
N LYS A 67 -5.01 -2.82 6.55
CA LYS A 67 -4.12 -2.14 5.61
C LYS A 67 -2.84 -2.93 5.40
N LEU A 68 -2.58 -3.27 4.15
CA LEU A 68 -1.31 -3.83 3.68
C LEU A 68 -0.41 -2.71 3.14
N HIS A 69 0.88 -2.74 3.47
CA HIS A 69 1.86 -1.78 2.99
C HIS A 69 3.24 -2.42 2.83
N GLU A 70 3.95 -2.07 1.77
CA GLU A 70 5.28 -2.62 1.47
C GLU A 70 6.30 -2.43 2.58
N ASP A 71 6.26 -1.29 3.31
CA ASP A 71 7.16 -1.00 4.43
C ASP A 71 7.15 -2.10 5.52
N TRP A 72 6.10 -2.92 5.55
CA TRP A 72 5.95 -4.02 6.51
C TRP A 72 6.04 -5.40 5.85
N GLY A 73 6.46 -5.45 4.58
CA GLY A 73 6.59 -6.70 3.83
C GLY A 73 5.26 -7.16 3.24
N THR A 74 4.85 -6.56 2.13
CA THR A 74 3.63 -6.95 1.41
C THR A 74 3.96 -8.10 0.45
N THR A 75 4.26 -9.25 1.01
CA THR A 75 4.52 -10.48 0.26
C THR A 75 3.22 -11.14 -0.20
N PRO A 76 3.24 -11.98 -1.24
CA PRO A 76 2.06 -12.76 -1.63
C PRO A 76 1.41 -13.53 -0.47
N ALA A 77 2.21 -14.09 0.44
CA ALA A 77 1.71 -14.80 1.61
C ALA A 77 1.01 -13.87 2.63
N ALA A 78 1.53 -12.66 2.84
CA ALA A 78 0.90 -11.67 3.71
C ALA A 78 -0.43 -11.18 3.13
N ILE A 79 -0.48 -10.97 1.81
CA ILE A 79 -1.71 -10.58 1.10
C ILE A 79 -2.76 -11.68 1.25
N ASP A 80 -2.39 -12.92 0.97
CA ASP A 80 -3.31 -14.05 1.05
C ASP A 80 -3.86 -14.25 2.48
N ASN A 81 -2.99 -14.23 3.49
CA ASN A 81 -3.39 -14.34 4.89
C ASN A 81 -4.34 -13.20 5.31
N CYS A 82 -4.05 -11.97 4.90
CA CYS A 82 -4.88 -10.81 5.21
C CYS A 82 -6.28 -10.93 4.59
N LEU A 83 -6.33 -11.32 3.32
CA LEU A 83 -7.60 -11.48 2.61
C LEU A 83 -8.44 -12.64 3.14
N ASN A 84 -7.81 -13.74 3.57
CA ASN A 84 -8.54 -14.83 4.20
C ASN A 84 -9.24 -14.38 5.49
N VAL A 85 -8.54 -13.64 6.36
CA VAL A 85 -9.16 -13.10 7.57
C VAL A 85 -10.24 -12.07 7.25
N ALA A 86 -10.03 -11.27 6.24
CA ALA A 86 -11.03 -10.28 5.82
C ALA A 86 -12.31 -10.93 5.28
N ASP A 87 -12.18 -12.00 4.51
CA ASP A 87 -13.32 -12.77 4.01
C ASP A 87 -14.09 -13.42 5.17
N ASP A 88 -13.38 -13.98 6.17
CA ASP A 88 -13.99 -14.62 7.33
C ASP A 88 -14.75 -13.61 8.24
N HIS A 89 -14.34 -12.35 8.25
CA HIS A 89 -14.91 -11.31 9.10
C HIS A 89 -15.72 -10.25 8.35
N ASP A 90 -15.89 -10.38 7.04
CA ASP A 90 -16.61 -9.44 6.16
C ASP A 90 -16.12 -8.00 6.33
N ILE A 91 -14.81 -7.79 6.28
CA ILE A 91 -14.17 -6.48 6.37
C ILE A 91 -13.32 -6.15 5.14
N GLN A 92 -13.08 -4.87 4.93
CA GLN A 92 -12.30 -4.39 3.79
C GLN A 92 -10.79 -4.58 3.98
N VAL A 93 -10.10 -4.89 2.88
CA VAL A 93 -8.64 -4.79 2.79
C VAL A 93 -8.25 -3.64 1.86
N MET A 94 -7.24 -2.89 2.26
CA MET A 94 -6.61 -1.84 1.46
C MET A 94 -5.13 -2.14 1.29
N ILE A 95 -4.58 -1.89 0.11
CA ILE A 95 -3.18 -2.18 -0.17
C ILE A 95 -2.45 -1.00 -0.82
N HIS A 96 -1.25 -0.70 -0.30
CA HIS A 96 -0.16 -0.09 -1.02
C HIS A 96 0.76 -1.24 -1.44
N THR A 97 0.85 -1.51 -2.73
CA THR A 97 1.59 -2.65 -3.26
C THR A 97 3.10 -2.43 -3.20
N ASP A 98 3.86 -3.48 -3.46
CA ASP A 98 5.32 -3.51 -3.41
C ASP A 98 5.95 -2.70 -4.56
N THR A 99 6.21 -1.42 -4.32
CA THR A 99 6.75 -0.49 -5.31
C THR A 99 8.10 -0.94 -5.84
N LEU A 100 8.96 -1.47 -4.97
CA LEU A 100 10.29 -1.95 -5.32
C LEU A 100 10.31 -3.34 -5.97
N ASN A 101 9.16 -3.99 -6.10
CA ASN A 101 9.06 -5.36 -6.63
C ASN A 101 10.00 -6.36 -5.91
N GLU A 102 10.19 -6.19 -4.60
CA GLU A 102 11.08 -7.05 -3.80
C GLU A 102 10.52 -8.47 -3.64
N SER A 103 9.20 -8.58 -3.53
CA SER A 103 8.48 -9.86 -3.34
C SER A 103 7.88 -10.42 -4.63
N GLY A 104 8.09 -9.75 -5.74
CA GLY A 104 7.57 -10.09 -7.06
C GLY A 104 6.94 -8.88 -7.75
N PHE A 105 6.67 -9.03 -9.04
CA PHE A 105 5.99 -8.00 -9.83
C PHE A 105 4.47 -8.05 -9.63
N VAL A 106 3.76 -7.16 -10.29
CA VAL A 106 2.31 -7.00 -10.17
C VAL A 106 1.53 -8.32 -10.35
N GLU A 107 2.00 -9.22 -11.19
CA GLU A 107 1.37 -10.53 -11.40
C GLU A 107 1.39 -11.40 -10.14
N SER A 108 2.43 -11.29 -9.32
CA SER A 108 2.51 -12.02 -8.04
C SER A 108 1.46 -11.51 -7.06
N THR A 109 1.24 -10.20 -7.03
CA THR A 109 0.19 -9.57 -6.22
C THR A 109 -1.20 -9.93 -6.74
N ILE A 110 -1.45 -9.82 -8.03
CA ILE A 110 -2.72 -10.22 -8.66
C ILE A 110 -3.04 -11.69 -8.33
N LYS A 111 -2.05 -12.56 -8.46
CA LYS A 111 -2.21 -13.98 -8.11
C LYS A 111 -2.54 -14.17 -6.63
N ALA A 112 -1.93 -13.40 -5.73
CA ALA A 112 -2.21 -13.47 -4.29
C ALA A 112 -3.61 -12.94 -3.94
N ILE A 113 -4.08 -11.91 -4.64
CA ILE A 113 -5.46 -11.40 -4.51
C ILE A 113 -6.46 -12.49 -4.90
N ASN A 114 -6.18 -13.23 -5.96
CA ASN A 114 -6.96 -14.42 -6.35
C ASN A 114 -8.47 -14.14 -6.49
N GLY A 115 -8.83 -13.03 -7.12
CA GLY A 115 -10.23 -12.65 -7.37
C GLY A 115 -11.02 -12.21 -6.13
N ARG A 116 -10.37 -11.96 -4.99
CA ARG A 116 -11.00 -11.41 -3.78
C ARG A 116 -11.09 -9.89 -3.87
N THR A 117 -12.01 -9.31 -3.10
CA THR A 117 -12.19 -7.86 -3.07
C THR A 117 -11.07 -7.17 -2.31
N ILE A 118 -10.46 -6.16 -2.95
CA ILE A 118 -9.42 -5.35 -2.37
C ILE A 118 -9.43 -3.93 -2.93
N HIS A 119 -9.11 -2.94 -2.09
CA HIS A 119 -8.90 -1.57 -2.52
C HIS A 119 -7.41 -1.32 -2.76
N ALA A 120 -7.01 -1.15 -3.99
CA ALA A 120 -5.64 -0.85 -4.38
C ALA A 120 -5.44 0.66 -4.52
N PHE A 121 -4.49 1.22 -3.76
CA PHE A 121 -4.20 2.66 -3.78
C PHE A 121 -3.25 3.01 -4.92
N HIS A 122 -3.37 4.28 -5.39
CA HIS A 122 -2.50 4.91 -6.39
C HIS A 122 -2.14 3.97 -7.57
N THR A 123 -3.16 3.34 -8.11
CA THR A 123 -3.02 2.38 -9.22
C THR A 123 -2.56 3.00 -10.53
N GLU A 124 -2.56 4.33 -10.62
CA GLU A 124 -1.90 5.07 -11.70
C GLU A 124 -0.37 4.95 -11.66
N GLY A 125 0.20 4.52 -10.55
CA GLY A 125 1.64 4.27 -10.41
C GLY A 125 2.46 5.43 -9.85
N ALA A 126 2.01 6.67 -9.99
CA ALA A 126 2.76 7.85 -9.56
C ALA A 126 2.85 8.02 -8.04
N GLY A 127 1.96 7.40 -7.28
CA GLY A 127 1.94 7.46 -5.80
C GLY A 127 2.60 6.27 -5.12
N GLY A 128 3.17 5.36 -5.87
CA GLY A 128 3.74 4.09 -5.40
C GLY A 128 3.00 2.89 -5.99
N GLY A 129 3.40 1.70 -5.57
CA GLY A 129 2.90 0.46 -6.13
C GLY A 129 3.77 -0.05 -7.28
N HIS A 130 3.61 -1.29 -7.65
CA HIS A 130 4.46 -2.00 -8.62
C HIS A 130 4.87 -1.13 -9.81
N ALA A 131 6.07 -0.59 -9.79
CA ALA A 131 6.56 0.24 -10.88
C ALA A 131 7.07 -0.63 -12.04
N PRO A 132 6.79 -0.26 -13.29
CA PRO A 132 5.91 0.84 -13.72
C PRO A 132 4.48 0.39 -14.09
N ASP A 133 4.09 -0.83 -13.84
CA ASP A 133 2.90 -1.45 -14.44
C ASP A 133 1.77 -1.82 -13.45
N ILE A 134 1.72 -1.14 -12.30
CA ILE A 134 0.65 -1.30 -11.30
C ILE A 134 -0.76 -1.15 -11.91
N ILE A 135 -0.90 -0.33 -12.95
CA ILE A 135 -2.16 -0.09 -13.66
C ILE A 135 -2.87 -1.37 -14.09
N LYS A 136 -2.15 -2.47 -14.26
CA LYS A 136 -2.73 -3.77 -14.61
C LYS A 136 -3.78 -4.25 -13.62
N VAL A 137 -3.69 -3.88 -12.34
CA VAL A 137 -4.67 -4.30 -11.33
C VAL A 137 -6.06 -3.71 -11.59
N CYS A 138 -6.16 -2.62 -12.36
CA CYS A 138 -7.44 -2.03 -12.74
C CYS A 138 -8.25 -2.95 -13.67
N GLY A 139 -7.62 -3.95 -14.30
CA GLY A 139 -8.28 -4.97 -15.09
C GLY A 139 -8.92 -6.09 -14.29
N GLU A 140 -8.65 -6.17 -12.99
CA GLU A 140 -9.17 -7.23 -12.12
C GLU A 140 -10.58 -6.90 -11.63
N GLN A 141 -11.49 -7.87 -11.72
CA GLN A 141 -12.92 -7.67 -11.50
C GLN A 141 -13.29 -7.10 -10.12
N TYR A 142 -12.58 -7.49 -9.07
CA TYR A 142 -12.90 -7.15 -7.69
C TYR A 142 -11.88 -6.23 -7.04
N VAL A 143 -11.01 -5.63 -7.83
CA VAL A 143 -10.09 -4.60 -7.37
C VAL A 143 -10.78 -3.24 -7.50
N ILE A 144 -10.80 -2.49 -6.42
CA ILE A 144 -11.26 -1.10 -6.40
C ILE A 144 -10.03 -0.22 -6.56
N PRO A 145 -9.77 0.37 -7.73
CA PRO A 145 -8.61 1.23 -7.92
C PRO A 145 -8.85 2.64 -7.38
N SER A 146 -7.79 3.28 -6.91
CA SER A 146 -7.84 4.69 -6.56
C SER A 146 -6.55 5.41 -6.94
N SER A 147 -6.67 6.71 -7.22
CA SER A 147 -5.56 7.59 -7.55
C SER A 147 -5.16 8.45 -6.35
N THR A 148 -3.99 9.07 -6.43
CA THR A 148 -3.46 9.96 -5.40
C THR A 148 -3.24 11.36 -5.97
N ASN A 149 -4.07 12.32 -5.59
CA ASN A 149 -4.01 13.70 -6.09
C ASN A 149 -2.63 14.36 -6.08
N PRO A 150 -1.80 14.24 -5.03
CA PRO A 150 -0.48 14.86 -5.00
C PRO A 150 0.47 14.39 -6.10
N THR A 151 0.18 13.28 -6.75
CA THR A 151 1.05 12.67 -7.76
C THR A 151 0.59 12.89 -9.20
N ARG A 152 -0.52 13.59 -9.40
CA ARG A 152 -1.08 13.86 -10.74
C ARG A 152 -0.11 14.42 -11.78
N PRO A 153 0.85 15.29 -11.42
CA PRO A 153 1.84 15.75 -12.41
C PRO A 153 2.68 14.66 -13.07
N TYR A 154 2.66 13.46 -12.50
CA TYR A 154 3.46 12.32 -12.94
C TYR A 154 2.61 11.21 -13.55
N THR A 155 1.48 11.55 -14.15
CA THR A 155 0.50 10.57 -14.63
C THR A 155 0.87 9.90 -15.95
N VAL A 156 1.77 10.49 -16.73
CA VAL A 156 2.29 9.90 -17.98
C VAL A 156 3.81 9.91 -17.90
N ASN A 157 4.38 8.81 -17.46
CA ASN A 157 5.80 8.73 -17.15
C ASN A 157 6.54 7.77 -18.07
N THR A 158 7.78 8.14 -18.41
CA THR A 158 8.74 7.21 -19.01
C THR A 158 9.31 6.25 -17.96
N VAL A 159 10.01 5.21 -18.41
CA VAL A 159 10.69 4.29 -17.50
C VAL A 159 11.74 5.03 -16.63
N GLU A 160 12.42 6.02 -17.21
CA GLU A 160 13.41 6.85 -16.52
C GLU A 160 12.77 7.69 -15.41
N GLU A 161 11.60 8.27 -15.66
CA GLU A 161 10.86 9.02 -14.66
C GLU A 161 10.36 8.12 -13.54
N HIS A 162 9.91 6.91 -13.85
CA HIS A 162 9.56 5.91 -12.83
C HIS A 162 10.78 5.50 -12.00
N LEU A 163 11.95 5.32 -12.64
CA LEU A 163 13.19 5.03 -11.94
C LEU A 163 13.54 6.16 -10.96
N ASP A 164 13.46 7.40 -11.42
CA ASP A 164 13.73 8.57 -10.60
C ASP A 164 12.79 8.67 -9.40
N MET A 165 11.51 8.46 -9.63
CA MET A 165 10.50 8.45 -8.57
C MET A 165 10.75 7.33 -7.56
N LEU A 166 11.05 6.13 -8.03
CA LEU A 166 11.36 4.98 -7.19
C LEU A 166 12.54 5.29 -6.27
N MET A 167 13.63 5.83 -6.84
CA MET A 167 14.82 6.17 -6.06
C MET A 167 14.52 7.24 -5.01
N VAL A 168 13.79 8.30 -5.38
CA VAL A 168 13.43 9.37 -4.43
C VAL A 168 12.52 8.86 -3.32
N CYS A 169 11.48 8.10 -3.64
CA CYS A 169 10.54 7.60 -2.66
C CYS A 169 11.15 6.61 -1.67
N HIS A 170 12.17 5.88 -2.09
CA HIS A 170 12.85 4.88 -1.25
C HIS A 170 14.22 5.33 -0.73
N HIS A 171 14.52 6.63 -0.85
CA HIS A 171 15.77 7.23 -0.34
C HIS A 171 17.06 6.59 -0.90
N LEU A 172 17.00 6.10 -2.12
CA LEU A 172 18.19 5.61 -2.83
C LEU A 172 19.00 6.79 -3.35
N ASP A 173 20.31 6.63 -3.40
CA ASP A 173 21.24 7.68 -3.80
C ASP A 173 21.73 7.46 -5.24
N LYS A 174 21.41 8.37 -6.15
CA LYS A 174 21.85 8.32 -7.55
C LYS A 174 23.37 8.37 -7.73
N SER A 175 24.11 8.83 -6.72
CA SER A 175 25.57 8.84 -6.75
C SER A 175 26.18 7.48 -6.37
N ILE A 176 25.38 6.53 -5.87
CA ILE A 176 25.77 5.19 -5.49
C ILE A 176 25.39 4.21 -6.61
N PRO A 177 26.36 3.64 -7.35
CA PRO A 177 26.05 2.73 -8.47
C PRO A 177 25.21 1.51 -8.07
N GLU A 178 25.40 1.01 -6.86
CA GLU A 178 24.66 -0.13 -6.33
C GLU A 178 23.18 0.19 -6.12
N ASP A 179 22.85 1.38 -5.65
CA ASP A 179 21.47 1.83 -5.48
C ASP A 179 20.79 1.98 -6.83
N VAL A 180 21.48 2.54 -7.82
CA VAL A 180 20.97 2.67 -9.18
C VAL A 180 20.72 1.29 -9.79
N ALA A 181 21.69 0.39 -9.71
CA ALA A 181 21.56 -0.97 -10.22
C ALA A 181 20.42 -1.75 -9.53
N PHE A 182 20.26 -1.56 -8.23
CA PHE A 182 19.15 -2.14 -7.48
C PHE A 182 17.80 -1.64 -8.01
N ALA A 183 17.61 -0.33 -8.09
CA ALA A 183 16.36 0.27 -8.59
C ALA A 183 16.06 -0.16 -10.04
N GLU A 184 17.05 -0.13 -10.93
CA GLU A 184 16.90 -0.59 -12.31
C GLU A 184 16.47 -2.05 -12.42
N SER A 185 16.97 -2.92 -11.53
CA SER A 185 16.60 -4.34 -11.51
C SER A 185 15.14 -4.58 -11.12
N ARG A 186 14.48 -3.58 -10.54
CA ARG A 186 13.10 -3.66 -10.07
C ARG A 186 12.09 -3.07 -11.06
N ILE A 187 12.54 -2.53 -12.16
CA ILE A 187 11.69 -1.91 -13.18
C ILE A 187 11.68 -2.78 -14.45
N ARG A 188 10.51 -2.88 -15.05
CA ARG A 188 10.34 -3.47 -16.39
C ARG A 188 10.54 -2.36 -17.42
N LYS A 189 11.67 -2.39 -18.11
CA LYS A 189 12.01 -1.36 -19.09
C LYS A 189 11.08 -1.33 -20.32
N GLU A 190 10.38 -2.43 -20.58
CA GLU A 190 9.43 -2.56 -21.67
C GLU A 190 8.06 -1.95 -21.37
N THR A 191 7.79 -1.64 -20.10
CA THR A 191 6.49 -1.16 -19.67
C THR A 191 6.58 0.31 -19.31
N ILE A 192 5.69 1.10 -19.85
CA ILE A 192 5.47 2.51 -19.50
C ILE A 192 4.11 2.57 -18.82
N ALA A 193 4.03 3.27 -17.71
CA ALA A 193 2.78 3.45 -17.01
C ALA A 193 1.83 4.32 -17.84
N ALA A 194 0.57 3.93 -17.88
CA ALA A 194 -0.48 4.63 -18.62
C ALA A 194 -1.49 5.24 -17.63
N GLU A 195 -0.98 6.02 -16.71
CA GLU A 195 -1.72 6.54 -15.56
C GLU A 195 -2.81 7.52 -15.95
N ASP A 196 -2.62 8.22 -17.03
CA ASP A 196 -3.58 9.19 -17.59
C ASP A 196 -4.91 8.55 -17.99
N ILE A 197 -4.94 7.23 -18.18
CA ILE A 197 -6.18 6.50 -18.45
C ILE A 197 -7.17 6.62 -17.30
N LEU A 198 -6.68 6.85 -16.08
CA LEU A 198 -7.50 6.95 -14.87
C LEU A 198 -7.97 8.38 -14.59
N HIS A 199 -7.56 9.33 -15.37
CA HIS A 199 -7.88 10.74 -15.25
C HIS A 199 -8.60 11.26 -16.47
#